data_09af888e0a465a8c532e720e4798b71d
#
_entry.id   09af888e0a465a8c532e720e4798b71d
#
_cell.length_a   1.000
_cell.length_b   1.000
_cell.length_c   1.000
_cell.angle_alpha   90.00
_cell.angle_beta   90.00
_cell.angle_gamma   90.00
#
_symmetry.space_group_name_H-M   'P 1'
#
loop_
_entity.id
_entity.type
_entity.pdbx_description
1 polymer ?
#
loop_
_entity_poly.entity_id
_entity_poly.type
_entity_poly.pdbx_seq_one_letter_code
_entity_poly.pdbx_strand_id
1 'polypeptide(L)'
;MIRIFLAALLLIPALLYGQNLQKATFAAGCFWCTEEAFDKLPGVLSTTSGYMGGQKKHPTYEEVSAGITGHAEVVQVVYDPAKLSYERLLEQFWLNHDPTVTNRQFCDAGSQYRPAIFYHSDEQKRLADASKAKWEKDKPFRQPILTSIVPAGEFWPAEDYHQDYYKKNPARYRFYVTGCGRYDRLDQLWGALRKK
;
A
#
# COMPACT_ATOMS: atom_id res chain seq x y z
N MET A 1 -1.98 -27.81 67.63
CA MET A 1 -2.56 -28.21 66.31
C MET A 1 -2.37 -27.07 65.33
N ILE A 2 -1.34 -27.14 64.48
CA ILE A 2 -1.02 -26.10 63.48
C ILE A 2 -1.65 -26.54 62.17
N ARG A 3 -2.61 -25.72 61.66
CA ARG A 3 -3.24 -25.92 60.34
C ARG A 3 -2.41 -25.21 59.29
N ILE A 4 -1.70 -25.97 58.44
CA ILE A 4 -1.00 -25.45 57.27
C ILE A 4 -2.01 -25.31 56.16
N PHE A 5 -2.28 -24.04 55.70
CA PHE A 5 -3.04 -23.77 54.51
C PHE A 5 -2.07 -23.84 53.30
N LEU A 6 -2.22 -24.86 52.47
CA LEU A 6 -1.55 -24.97 51.18
C LEU A 6 -2.30 -24.03 50.19
N ALA A 7 -1.71 -22.92 49.83
CA ALA A 7 -2.21 -22.06 48.72
C ALA A 7 -1.75 -22.70 47.42
N ALA A 8 -2.70 -23.23 46.65
CA ALA A 8 -2.45 -23.70 45.29
C ALA A 8 -2.32 -22.52 44.36
N LEU A 9 -1.11 -22.25 43.88
CA LEU A 9 -0.81 -21.23 42.85
C LEU A 9 -1.28 -21.76 41.49
N LEU A 10 -2.44 -21.32 41.00
CA LEU A 10 -2.90 -21.61 39.65
C LEU A 10 -2.05 -20.80 38.64
N LEU A 11 -1.09 -21.44 38.03
CA LEU A 11 -0.36 -20.95 36.85
C LEU A 11 -1.35 -20.95 35.66
N ILE A 12 -1.91 -19.80 35.34
CA ILE A 12 -2.65 -19.58 34.09
C ILE A 12 -1.60 -19.47 32.99
N PRO A 13 -1.57 -20.39 31.98
CA PRO A 13 -0.68 -20.23 30.84
C PRO A 13 -1.09 -18.97 30.08
N ALA A 14 -0.23 -17.98 30.02
CA ALA A 14 -0.37 -16.85 29.11
C ALA A 14 -0.25 -17.42 27.69
N LEU A 15 -1.37 -17.56 27.01
CA LEU A 15 -1.43 -17.84 25.59
C LEU A 15 -0.78 -16.66 24.87
N LEU A 16 0.49 -16.82 24.49
CA LEU A 16 1.15 -15.94 23.55
C LEU A 16 0.44 -16.11 22.20
N TYR A 17 -0.59 -15.31 21.98
CA TYR A 17 -1.12 -15.09 20.63
C TYR A 17 -0.04 -14.38 19.83
N GLY A 18 0.78 -15.14 19.10
CA GLY A 18 1.63 -14.60 18.06
C GLY A 18 0.75 -13.79 17.09
N GLN A 19 1.02 -12.49 16.94
CA GLN A 19 0.29 -11.66 15.99
C GLN A 19 0.49 -12.25 14.59
N ASN A 20 -0.58 -12.71 13.95
CA ASN A 20 -0.55 -13.22 12.58
C ASN A 20 -0.51 -12.03 11.61
N LEU A 21 0.62 -11.31 11.57
CA LEU A 21 0.79 -10.15 10.73
C LEU A 21 0.81 -10.55 9.26
N GLN A 22 0.15 -9.77 8.44
CA GLN A 22 0.11 -9.95 7.00
C GLN A 22 0.76 -8.78 6.26
N LYS A 23 1.12 -9.03 4.99
CA LYS A 23 1.67 -8.04 4.07
C LYS A 23 0.70 -7.78 2.94
N ALA A 24 0.63 -6.53 2.51
CA ALA A 24 -0.03 -6.09 1.29
C ALA A 24 0.93 -5.18 0.51
N THR A 25 0.92 -5.25 -0.83
CA THR A 25 1.84 -4.44 -1.64
C THR A 25 1.09 -3.74 -2.76
N PHE A 26 1.26 -2.43 -2.86
CA PHE A 26 0.53 -1.55 -3.77
C PHE A 26 1.47 -0.64 -4.55
N ALA A 27 1.21 -0.51 -5.86
CA ALA A 27 1.80 0.49 -6.74
C ALA A 27 0.74 1.53 -7.11
N ALA A 28 0.95 2.79 -6.75
CA ALA A 28 0.01 3.89 -6.98
C ALA A 28 0.72 5.16 -7.50
N GLY A 29 1.75 4.99 -8.32
CA GLY A 29 2.67 6.03 -8.76
C GLY A 29 3.77 6.27 -7.73
N CYS A 30 4.20 7.52 -7.56
CA CYS A 30 5.25 7.87 -6.60
C CYS A 30 5.01 7.26 -5.21
N PHE A 31 5.96 6.46 -4.75
CA PHE A 31 5.84 5.74 -3.48
C PHE A 31 5.82 6.68 -2.26
N TRP A 32 6.38 7.90 -2.31
CA TRP A 32 6.25 8.87 -1.21
C TRP A 32 4.78 9.20 -0.89
N CYS A 33 3.96 9.35 -1.96
CA CYS A 33 2.54 9.65 -1.82
C CYS A 33 1.74 8.42 -1.39
N THR A 34 2.14 7.25 -1.88
CA THR A 34 1.51 5.97 -1.53
C THR A 34 1.80 5.62 -0.08
N GLU A 35 3.04 5.82 0.38
CA GLU A 35 3.45 5.61 1.77
C GLU A 35 2.66 6.53 2.72
N GLU A 36 2.60 7.85 2.43
CA GLU A 36 1.78 8.78 3.24
C GLU A 36 0.33 8.33 3.37
N ALA A 37 -0.27 7.85 2.28
CA ALA A 37 -1.66 7.44 2.27
C ALA A 37 -1.93 6.22 3.16
N PHE A 38 -1.01 5.25 3.20
CA PHE A 38 -1.16 4.06 4.05
C PHE A 38 -0.72 4.29 5.48
N ASP A 39 0.33 5.05 5.73
CA ASP A 39 0.80 5.38 7.08
C ASP A 39 -0.27 6.08 7.93
N LYS A 40 -1.13 6.85 7.29
CA LYS A 40 -2.24 7.55 7.95
C LYS A 40 -3.48 6.68 8.20
N LEU A 41 -3.48 5.44 7.69
CA LEU A 41 -4.61 4.54 7.86
C LEU A 41 -4.51 3.84 9.22
N PRO A 42 -5.49 4.03 10.14
CA PRO A 42 -5.48 3.37 11.43
C PRO A 42 -5.43 1.84 11.30
N GLY A 43 -4.54 1.21 12.04
CA GLY A 43 -4.32 -0.25 12.01
C GLY A 43 -3.18 -0.72 11.12
N VAL A 44 -2.58 0.15 10.31
CA VAL A 44 -1.30 -0.11 9.67
C VAL A 44 -0.20 -0.08 10.74
N LEU A 45 0.67 -1.09 10.70
CA LEU A 45 1.77 -1.23 11.67
C LEU A 45 3.08 -0.66 11.13
N SER A 46 3.34 -0.87 9.86
CA SER A 46 4.48 -0.25 9.14
C SER A 46 4.24 -0.23 7.64
N THR A 47 4.88 0.72 6.99
CA THR A 47 5.01 0.82 5.54
C THR A 47 6.49 0.77 5.17
N THR A 48 6.79 0.31 3.97
CA THR A 48 8.14 0.34 3.40
C THR A 48 8.03 0.65 1.92
N SER A 49 8.59 1.76 1.49
CA SER A 49 8.75 2.10 0.07
C SER A 49 9.78 1.19 -0.58
N GLY A 50 9.53 0.76 -1.82
CA GLY A 50 10.43 -0.17 -2.50
C GLY A 50 10.04 -0.41 -3.96
N TYR A 51 10.57 -1.51 -4.50
CA TYR A 51 10.46 -1.89 -5.91
C TYR A 51 9.98 -3.33 -6.03
N MET A 52 9.06 -3.59 -6.97
CA MET A 52 8.53 -4.94 -7.24
C MET A 52 8.05 -5.09 -8.70
N GLY A 53 7.99 -6.32 -9.16
CA GLY A 53 7.38 -6.68 -10.45
C GLY A 53 8.30 -6.54 -11.66
N GLY A 54 9.57 -6.20 -11.47
CA GLY A 54 10.63 -6.24 -12.47
C GLY A 54 11.50 -7.48 -12.35
N GLN A 55 12.53 -7.55 -13.20
CA GLN A 55 13.44 -8.71 -13.25
C GLN A 55 14.84 -8.39 -12.70
N LYS A 56 15.20 -7.11 -12.61
CA LYS A 56 16.52 -6.73 -12.12
C LYS A 56 16.62 -6.99 -10.63
N LYS A 57 17.63 -7.77 -10.22
CA LYS A 57 17.98 -7.97 -8.80
C LYS A 57 18.76 -6.76 -8.28
N HIS A 58 18.54 -6.42 -7.02
CA HIS A 58 19.17 -5.29 -6.35
C HIS A 58 19.07 -3.99 -7.18
N PRO A 59 17.86 -3.57 -7.58
CA PRO A 59 17.70 -2.34 -8.36
C PRO A 59 18.06 -1.13 -7.50
N THR A 60 18.66 -0.10 -8.13
CA THR A 60 18.81 1.22 -7.49
C THR A 60 17.70 2.15 -7.93
N TYR A 61 17.48 3.22 -7.17
CA TYR A 61 16.48 4.24 -7.51
C TYR A 61 16.71 4.82 -8.91
N GLU A 62 17.97 5.13 -9.25
CA GLU A 62 18.32 5.69 -10.56
C GLU A 62 17.94 4.76 -11.70
N GLU A 63 18.13 3.45 -11.53
CA GLU A 63 17.78 2.46 -12.54
C GLU A 63 16.25 2.28 -12.67
N VAL A 64 15.53 2.29 -11.53
CA VAL A 64 14.06 2.20 -11.55
C VAL A 64 13.46 3.46 -12.15
N SER A 65 13.92 4.65 -11.74
CA SER A 65 13.44 5.93 -12.24
C SER A 65 13.76 6.12 -13.74
N ALA A 66 14.84 5.53 -14.23
CA ALA A 66 15.15 5.45 -15.67
C ALA A 66 14.25 4.48 -16.45
N GLY A 67 13.43 3.67 -15.76
CA GLY A 67 12.50 2.73 -16.40
C GLY A 67 13.13 1.46 -16.99
N ILE A 68 14.40 1.16 -16.66
CA ILE A 68 15.16 0.06 -17.28
C ILE A 68 15.10 -1.26 -16.53
N THR A 69 14.48 -1.29 -15.33
CA THR A 69 14.45 -2.48 -14.46
C THR A 69 13.20 -3.33 -14.61
N GLY A 70 12.13 -2.75 -15.16
CA GLY A 70 10.80 -3.34 -15.18
C GLY A 70 10.04 -3.30 -13.84
N HIS A 71 10.70 -2.83 -12.75
CA HIS A 71 10.04 -2.67 -11.46
C HIS A 71 9.05 -1.49 -11.48
N ALA A 72 8.02 -1.62 -10.63
CA ALA A 72 7.20 -0.49 -10.21
C ALA A 72 7.72 0.04 -8.87
N GLU A 73 7.54 1.35 -8.64
CA GLU A 73 7.56 1.90 -7.29
C GLU A 73 6.35 1.35 -6.52
N VAL A 74 6.58 0.77 -5.36
CA VAL A 74 5.56 0.14 -4.53
C VAL A 74 5.71 0.54 -3.07
N VAL A 75 4.63 0.36 -2.31
CA VAL A 75 4.66 0.37 -0.85
C VAL A 75 4.20 -0.99 -0.35
N GLN A 76 5.03 -1.62 0.47
CA GLN A 76 4.67 -2.80 1.23
C GLN A 76 4.14 -2.38 2.60
N VAL A 77 2.90 -2.80 2.91
CA VAL A 77 2.18 -2.50 4.15
C VAL A 77 2.16 -3.74 5.01
N VAL A 78 2.56 -3.63 6.28
CA VAL A 78 2.38 -4.67 7.30
C VAL A 78 1.20 -4.29 8.18
N TYR A 79 0.27 -5.22 8.37
CA TYR A 79 -0.95 -4.99 9.13
C TYR A 79 -1.39 -6.21 9.92
N ASP A 80 -2.17 -5.99 10.98
CA ASP A 80 -2.84 -7.02 11.77
C ASP A 80 -4.26 -7.23 11.21
N PRO A 81 -4.55 -8.38 10.56
CA PRO A 81 -5.85 -8.62 9.96
C PRO A 81 -7.00 -8.70 10.97
N ALA A 82 -6.70 -8.85 12.26
CA ALA A 82 -7.72 -8.75 13.32
C ALA A 82 -8.15 -7.29 13.60
N LYS A 83 -7.35 -6.31 13.21
CA LYS A 83 -7.60 -4.88 13.44
C LYS A 83 -7.92 -4.10 12.17
N LEU A 84 -7.34 -4.51 11.04
CA LEU A 84 -7.48 -3.85 9.73
C LEU A 84 -7.65 -4.91 8.65
N SER A 85 -8.76 -4.90 7.95
CA SER A 85 -9.00 -5.88 6.88
C SER A 85 -8.26 -5.50 5.59
N TYR A 86 -7.99 -6.49 4.74
CA TYR A 86 -7.39 -6.27 3.43
C TYR A 86 -8.32 -5.45 2.51
N GLU A 87 -9.64 -5.61 2.63
CA GLU A 87 -10.63 -4.82 1.90
C GLU A 87 -10.53 -3.33 2.23
N ARG A 88 -10.23 -2.98 3.48
CA ARG A 88 -10.02 -1.59 3.87
C ARG A 88 -8.73 -1.02 3.28
N LEU A 89 -7.67 -1.83 3.17
CA LEU A 89 -6.46 -1.46 2.44
C LEU A 89 -6.74 -1.25 0.95
N LEU A 90 -7.54 -2.13 0.33
CA LEU A 90 -7.98 -1.97 -1.06
C LEU A 90 -8.78 -0.69 -1.28
N GLU A 91 -9.70 -0.36 -0.37
CA GLU A 91 -10.45 0.90 -0.44
C GLU A 91 -9.51 2.12 -0.39
N GLN A 92 -8.56 2.12 0.55
CA GLN A 92 -7.53 3.17 0.64
C GLN A 92 -6.72 3.27 -0.65
N PHE A 93 -6.33 2.15 -1.24
CA PHE A 93 -5.61 2.11 -2.51
C PHE A 93 -6.41 2.75 -3.65
N TRP A 94 -7.69 2.33 -3.84
CA TRP A 94 -8.53 2.84 -4.93
C TRP A 94 -8.71 4.35 -4.87
N LEU A 95 -8.94 4.89 -3.69
CA LEU A 95 -9.19 6.32 -3.49
C LEU A 95 -7.91 7.18 -3.58
N ASN A 96 -6.73 6.59 -3.71
CA ASN A 96 -5.45 7.28 -3.70
C ASN A 96 -4.63 7.16 -4.99
N HIS A 97 -5.22 6.66 -6.09
CA HIS A 97 -4.58 6.67 -7.40
C HIS A 97 -5.58 6.96 -8.53
N ASP A 98 -5.07 7.28 -9.70
CA ASP A 98 -5.86 7.34 -10.94
C ASP A 98 -5.91 5.94 -11.55
N PRO A 99 -7.04 5.22 -11.49
CA PRO A 99 -7.15 3.88 -12.04
C PRO A 99 -7.38 3.86 -13.55
N THR A 100 -7.54 5.03 -14.19
CA THR A 100 -7.89 5.15 -15.61
C THR A 100 -6.70 5.22 -16.54
N VAL A 101 -5.49 5.14 -16.00
CA VAL A 101 -4.23 5.24 -16.74
C VAL A 101 -3.36 3.99 -16.50
N THR A 102 -2.46 3.72 -17.46
CA THR A 102 -1.40 2.72 -17.33
C THR A 102 -0.07 3.44 -17.11
N ASN A 103 1.04 2.86 -17.09
CA ASN A 103 2.41 3.39 -17.11
C ASN A 103 2.59 4.90 -16.76
N ARG A 104 1.78 5.40 -15.85
CA ARG A 104 1.88 6.77 -15.32
C ARG A 104 0.97 6.97 -14.13
N GLN A 105 1.26 8.00 -13.31
CA GLN A 105 0.34 8.57 -12.32
C GLN A 105 0.59 10.07 -12.21
N PHE A 106 -0.45 10.87 -12.38
CA PHE A 106 -0.40 12.33 -12.28
C PHE A 106 0.68 12.92 -13.21
N CYS A 107 1.71 13.58 -12.66
CA CYS A 107 2.82 14.14 -13.42
C CYS A 107 3.91 13.11 -13.77
N ASP A 108 3.94 11.97 -13.09
CA ASP A 108 4.97 10.95 -13.29
C ASP A 108 4.60 10.03 -14.45
N ALA A 109 5.49 9.91 -15.43
CA ALA A 109 5.32 9.07 -16.62
C ALA A 109 6.40 7.98 -16.68
N GLY A 110 5.99 6.75 -16.98
CA GLY A 110 6.84 5.58 -17.09
C GLY A 110 6.23 4.35 -16.43
N SER A 111 6.67 3.17 -16.85
CA SER A 111 6.18 1.89 -16.33
C SER A 111 6.45 1.70 -14.82
N GLN A 112 7.43 2.40 -14.27
CA GLN A 112 7.72 2.40 -12.84
C GLN A 112 6.61 3.06 -12.00
N TYR A 113 5.75 3.87 -12.62
CA TYR A 113 4.61 4.53 -11.96
C TYR A 113 3.26 3.87 -12.29
N ARG A 114 3.27 2.66 -12.86
CA ARG A 114 2.03 1.94 -13.19
C ARG A 114 1.23 1.59 -11.94
N PRO A 115 -0.12 1.73 -11.96
CA PRO A 115 -0.95 1.29 -10.85
C PRO A 115 -1.10 -0.24 -10.87
N ALA A 116 -0.83 -0.88 -9.73
CA ALA A 116 -0.99 -2.32 -9.57
C ALA A 116 -1.22 -2.75 -8.12
N ILE A 117 -1.95 -3.85 -7.94
CA ILE A 117 -2.06 -4.59 -6.70
C ILE A 117 -1.22 -5.86 -6.84
N PHE A 118 -0.24 -6.04 -5.96
CA PHE A 118 0.60 -7.24 -5.89
C PHE A 118 0.08 -8.15 -4.78
N TYR A 119 -0.63 -9.22 -5.15
CA TYR A 119 -1.24 -10.13 -4.16
C TYR A 119 -0.24 -11.17 -3.66
N HIS A 120 -0.27 -11.45 -2.34
CA HIS A 120 0.60 -12.40 -1.66
C HIS A 120 -0.07 -13.76 -1.40
N SER A 121 -1.38 -13.89 -1.66
CA SER A 121 -2.13 -15.13 -1.49
C SER A 121 -3.35 -15.18 -2.42
N ASP A 122 -3.90 -16.36 -2.62
CA ASP A 122 -5.13 -16.54 -3.40
C ASP A 122 -6.31 -15.78 -2.80
N GLU A 123 -6.36 -15.65 -1.48
CA GLU A 123 -7.39 -14.86 -0.81
C GLU A 123 -7.24 -13.36 -1.11
N GLN A 124 -6.02 -12.81 -1.07
CA GLN A 124 -5.78 -11.42 -1.50
C GLN A 124 -6.15 -11.21 -2.96
N LYS A 125 -5.82 -12.18 -3.84
CA LYS A 125 -6.22 -12.13 -5.25
C LYS A 125 -7.74 -12.05 -5.38
N ARG A 126 -8.46 -12.96 -4.73
CA ARG A 126 -9.93 -13.03 -4.75
C ARG A 126 -10.56 -11.71 -4.27
N LEU A 127 -10.06 -11.16 -3.17
CA LEU A 127 -10.54 -9.89 -2.60
C LEU A 127 -10.20 -8.69 -3.51
N ALA A 128 -9.02 -8.67 -4.11
CA ALA A 128 -8.62 -7.61 -5.05
C ALA A 128 -9.49 -7.64 -6.32
N ASP A 129 -9.72 -8.81 -6.90
CA ASP A 129 -10.59 -8.99 -8.08
C ASP A 129 -12.03 -8.56 -7.77
N ALA A 130 -12.57 -8.99 -6.63
CA ALA A 130 -13.91 -8.59 -6.19
C ALA A 130 -14.02 -7.07 -5.95
N SER A 131 -13.00 -6.47 -5.35
CA SER A 131 -12.93 -5.02 -5.13
C SER A 131 -12.85 -4.24 -6.45
N LYS A 132 -12.04 -4.71 -7.42
CA LYS A 132 -11.97 -4.12 -8.76
C LYS A 132 -13.32 -4.18 -9.46
N ALA A 133 -13.99 -5.33 -9.44
CA ALA A 133 -15.30 -5.53 -10.05
C ALA A 133 -16.37 -4.61 -9.41
N LYS A 134 -16.33 -4.45 -8.08
CA LYS A 134 -17.20 -3.52 -7.36
C LYS A 134 -16.97 -2.09 -7.83
N TRP A 135 -15.71 -1.62 -7.84
CA TRP A 135 -15.41 -0.26 -8.27
C TRP A 135 -15.66 -0.03 -9.76
N GLU A 136 -15.48 -1.03 -10.62
CA GLU A 136 -15.85 -0.90 -12.04
C GLU A 136 -17.33 -0.58 -12.22
N LYS A 137 -18.18 -1.08 -11.32
CA LYS A 137 -19.63 -0.81 -11.31
C LYS A 137 -19.99 0.50 -10.61
N ASP A 138 -19.34 0.81 -9.46
CA ASP A 138 -19.78 1.86 -8.53
C ASP A 138 -19.00 3.16 -8.68
N LYS A 139 -17.93 3.21 -9.52
CA LYS A 139 -17.08 4.38 -9.72
C LYS A 139 -17.86 5.57 -10.29
N PRO A 140 -17.55 6.81 -9.88
CA PRO A 140 -18.28 7.99 -10.34
C PRO A 140 -17.79 8.55 -11.69
N PHE A 141 -16.86 7.89 -12.36
CA PHE A 141 -16.31 8.26 -13.67
C PHE A 141 -16.58 7.18 -14.73
N ARG A 142 -16.48 7.55 -16.01
CA ARG A 142 -16.85 6.65 -17.14
C ARG A 142 -15.73 5.76 -17.64
N GLN A 143 -14.47 6.18 -17.47
CA GLN A 143 -13.31 5.46 -17.98
C GLN A 143 -13.17 4.09 -17.31
N PRO A 144 -12.64 3.06 -18.01
CA PRO A 144 -12.40 1.74 -17.43
C PRO A 144 -11.30 1.79 -16.36
N ILE A 145 -11.32 0.85 -15.43
CA ILE A 145 -10.24 0.63 -14.47
C ILE A 145 -9.13 -0.20 -15.14
N LEU A 146 -7.98 0.41 -15.35
CA LEU A 146 -6.81 -0.19 -15.99
C LEU A 146 -5.78 -0.77 -15.01
N THR A 147 -5.99 -0.57 -13.71
CA THR A 147 -5.13 -1.09 -12.63
C THR A 147 -4.99 -2.61 -12.73
N SER A 148 -3.75 -3.09 -12.70
CA SER A 148 -3.44 -4.53 -12.77
C SER A 148 -3.52 -5.19 -11.41
N ILE A 149 -3.89 -6.49 -11.38
CA ILE A 149 -3.80 -7.35 -10.21
C ILE A 149 -2.88 -8.51 -10.60
N VAL A 150 -1.71 -8.58 -9.96
CA VAL A 150 -0.63 -9.50 -10.36
C VAL A 150 -0.02 -10.18 -9.12
N PRO A 151 0.57 -11.37 -9.27
CA PRO A 151 1.25 -12.01 -8.14
C PRO A 151 2.40 -11.15 -7.63
N ALA A 152 2.58 -11.12 -6.30
CA ALA A 152 3.74 -10.51 -5.70
C ALA A 152 5.01 -11.31 -6.05
N GLY A 153 6.03 -10.59 -6.49
CA GLY A 153 7.37 -11.11 -6.68
C GLY A 153 8.30 -10.71 -5.53
N GLU A 154 9.59 -10.73 -5.81
CA GLU A 154 10.60 -10.28 -4.85
C GLU A 154 10.45 -8.77 -4.60
N PHE A 155 10.45 -8.40 -3.32
CA PHE A 155 10.38 -7.01 -2.88
C PHE A 155 11.78 -6.51 -2.56
N TRP A 156 12.14 -5.39 -3.15
CA TRP A 156 13.40 -4.68 -2.94
C TRP A 156 13.12 -3.37 -2.22
N PRO A 157 13.52 -3.22 -0.93
CA PRO A 157 13.37 -1.95 -0.23
C PRO A 157 14.09 -0.83 -0.97
N ALA A 158 13.45 0.33 -1.07
CA ALA A 158 14.12 1.52 -1.55
C ALA A 158 15.10 2.05 -0.48
N GLU A 159 15.98 2.91 -0.92
CA GLU A 159 17.03 3.51 -0.10
C GLU A 159 16.43 4.28 1.10
N ASP A 160 17.17 4.34 2.21
CA ASP A 160 16.68 4.92 3.48
C ASP A 160 16.19 6.36 3.36
N TYR A 161 16.75 7.15 2.43
CA TYR A 161 16.30 8.52 2.21
C TYR A 161 14.93 8.63 1.57
N HIS A 162 14.39 7.55 0.98
CA HIS A 162 13.03 7.47 0.46
C HIS A 162 11.99 7.07 1.51
N GLN A 163 12.40 6.36 2.56
CA GLN A 163 11.49 5.93 3.62
C GLN A 163 11.01 7.14 4.42
N ASP A 164 9.70 7.23 4.68
CA ASP A 164 9.08 8.35 5.38
C ASP A 164 9.39 9.73 4.76
N TYR A 165 9.56 9.77 3.43
CA TYR A 165 10.00 11.00 2.76
C TYR A 165 9.11 12.21 3.08
N TYR A 166 7.81 12.02 3.14
CA TYR A 166 6.85 13.07 3.46
C TYR A 166 7.02 13.64 4.89
N LYS A 167 7.54 12.84 5.84
CA LYS A 167 7.88 13.26 7.21
C LYS A 167 9.25 13.95 7.25
N LYS A 168 10.25 13.38 6.57
CA LYS A 168 11.64 13.86 6.58
C LYS A 168 11.82 15.15 5.76
N ASN A 169 11.04 15.32 4.67
CA ASN A 169 11.16 16.44 3.73
C ASN A 169 9.82 17.13 3.44
N PRO A 170 9.07 17.61 4.45
CA PRO A 170 7.67 18.02 4.30
C PRO A 170 7.46 19.19 3.32
N ALA A 171 8.40 20.13 3.24
CA ALA A 171 8.28 21.27 2.33
C ALA A 171 8.43 20.83 0.86
N ARG A 172 9.49 20.03 0.56
CA ARG A 172 9.76 19.51 -0.77
C ARG A 172 8.67 18.55 -1.23
N TYR A 173 8.19 17.70 -0.34
CA TYR A 173 7.09 16.79 -0.60
C TYR A 173 5.80 17.56 -0.97
N ARG A 174 5.40 18.56 -0.19
CA ARG A 174 4.22 19.39 -0.50
C ARG A 174 4.34 20.09 -1.84
N PHE A 175 5.51 20.68 -2.14
CA PHE A 175 5.76 21.32 -3.43
C PHE A 175 5.55 20.34 -4.58
N TYR A 176 6.13 19.13 -4.47
CA TYR A 176 5.97 18.07 -5.47
C TYR A 176 4.50 17.66 -5.64
N VAL A 177 3.80 17.28 -4.58
CA VAL A 177 2.41 16.78 -4.65
C VAL A 177 1.46 17.82 -5.23
N THR A 178 1.63 19.10 -4.84
CA THR A 178 0.82 20.21 -5.36
C THR A 178 1.14 20.46 -6.83
N GLY A 179 2.42 20.52 -7.20
CA GLY A 179 2.84 20.73 -8.58
C GLY A 179 2.42 19.61 -9.54
N CYS A 180 2.31 18.38 -9.03
CA CYS A 180 1.79 17.24 -9.79
C CYS A 180 0.28 17.25 -9.99
N GLY A 181 -0.47 18.10 -9.31
CA GLY A 181 -1.94 18.13 -9.39
C GLY A 181 -2.61 16.84 -8.86
N ARG A 182 -1.94 16.11 -7.97
CA ARG A 182 -2.43 14.80 -7.50
C ARG A 182 -3.80 14.90 -6.86
N TYR A 183 -3.97 15.82 -5.92
CA TYR A 183 -5.24 15.96 -5.19
C TYR A 183 -6.38 16.43 -6.07
N ASP A 184 -6.13 17.37 -6.98
CA ASP A 184 -7.14 17.86 -7.92
C ASP A 184 -7.64 16.73 -8.83
N ARG A 185 -6.72 15.90 -9.33
CA ARG A 185 -7.09 14.75 -10.16
C ARG A 185 -7.87 13.70 -9.38
N LEU A 186 -7.46 13.39 -8.15
CA LEU A 186 -8.18 12.47 -7.30
C LEU A 186 -9.57 12.98 -6.92
N ASP A 187 -9.73 14.29 -6.69
CA ASP A 187 -11.03 14.90 -6.42
C ASP A 187 -11.94 14.91 -7.67
N GLN A 188 -11.38 15.10 -8.87
CA GLN A 188 -12.11 14.93 -10.13
C GLN A 188 -12.65 13.51 -10.31
N LEU A 189 -11.86 12.49 -9.96
CA LEU A 189 -12.24 11.09 -10.13
C LEU A 189 -13.19 10.62 -9.02
N TRP A 190 -12.82 10.84 -7.76
CA TRP A 190 -13.46 10.20 -6.60
C TRP A 190 -14.37 11.14 -5.80
N GLY A 191 -14.18 12.47 -5.91
CA GLY A 191 -15.05 13.49 -5.33
C GLY A 191 -15.38 13.28 -3.86
N ALA A 192 -16.65 13.19 -3.54
CA ALA A 192 -17.13 13.05 -2.17
C ALA A 192 -16.74 11.70 -1.51
N LEU A 193 -16.35 10.67 -2.29
CA LEU A 193 -15.94 9.38 -1.74
C LEU A 193 -14.63 9.46 -0.95
N ARG A 194 -13.75 10.44 -1.28
CA ARG A 194 -12.49 10.67 -0.55
C ARG A 194 -12.67 11.47 0.74
N LYS A 195 -13.82 12.10 0.92
CA LYS A 195 -14.09 12.99 2.07
C LYS A 195 -14.80 12.28 3.23
N LYS A 196 -14.99 10.98 3.11
CA LYS A 196 -15.56 10.11 4.15
C LYS A 196 -14.44 9.42 4.91
#